data_ef5e843b1af120c6babe1806208c8865
#
_entry.id   ef5e843b1af120c6babe1806208c8865
#
_cell.length_a   1.000
_cell.length_b   1.000
_cell.length_c   1.000
_cell.angle_alpha   90.00
_cell.angle_beta   90.00
_cell.angle_gamma   90.00
#
_symmetry.space_group_name_H-M   'P 1'
#
loop_
_entity.id
_entity.type
_entity.pdbx_description
1 polymer ?
#
loop_
_entity_poly.entity_id
_entity_poly.type
_entity_poly.pdbx_seq_one_letter_code
_entity_poly.pdbx_strand_id
1 'polypeptide(L)'
;MPTTNNFGLIIGRFQPPCLHHLEFFKQVLSSGIKELLIGIGDSGIIDDKNFLTAAQVKNLLIPNLDQLNFPYQIQIIPDIHNPPKYANHVMTFFSQINESNTCLFTEIITPLIVL
;
A
#
# COMPACT_ATOMS: atom_id res chain seq x y z
N MET A 1 -18.82 -16.61 -3.89
CA MET A 1 -18.97 -16.10 -2.52
C MET A 1 -18.52 -14.65 -2.47
N PRO A 2 -19.35 -13.76 -2.00
CA PRO A 2 -18.87 -12.43 -1.75
C PRO A 2 -17.81 -12.47 -0.66
N THR A 3 -16.78 -11.64 -0.83
CA THR A 3 -15.75 -11.53 0.20
C THR A 3 -16.34 -10.88 1.45
N THR A 4 -15.93 -11.36 2.62
CA THR A 4 -16.25 -10.71 3.89
C THR A 4 -15.22 -9.64 4.25
N ASN A 5 -14.12 -9.54 3.47
CA ASN A 5 -13.10 -8.55 3.70
C ASN A 5 -13.59 -7.17 3.28
N ASN A 6 -13.65 -6.23 4.22
CA ASN A 6 -14.03 -4.86 3.94
C ASN A 6 -12.83 -4.03 3.48
N PHE A 7 -11.63 -4.39 3.88
CA PHE A 7 -10.43 -3.62 3.63
C PHE A 7 -9.44 -4.40 2.77
N GLY A 8 -8.87 -3.72 1.79
CA GLY A 8 -7.73 -4.23 1.04
C GLY A 8 -6.49 -3.46 1.45
N LEU A 9 -5.49 -4.13 1.97
CA LEU A 9 -4.25 -3.52 2.44
C LEU A 9 -3.14 -3.79 1.45
N ILE A 10 -2.46 -2.72 1.05
CA ILE A 10 -1.30 -2.78 0.17
C ILE A 10 -0.15 -2.06 0.87
N ILE A 11 0.99 -2.73 0.98
CA ILE A 11 2.19 -2.15 1.58
C ILE A 11 3.28 -2.14 0.52
N GLY A 12 3.93 -1.00 0.35
CA GLY A 12 5.02 -0.87 -0.60
C GLY A 12 5.82 0.39 -0.35
N ARG A 13 6.95 0.50 -1.03
CA ARG A 13 7.79 1.69 -0.94
C ARG A 13 7.49 2.69 -2.04
N PHE A 14 7.02 2.22 -3.20
CA PHE A 14 6.62 3.07 -4.34
C PHE A 14 7.74 4.05 -4.73
N GLN A 15 8.88 3.54 -5.12
CA GLN A 15 10.09 4.33 -5.39
C GLN A 15 10.50 4.30 -6.88
N PRO A 16 9.84 5.08 -7.76
CA PRO A 16 8.68 5.94 -7.51
C PRO A 16 7.35 5.23 -7.72
N PRO A 17 6.24 5.86 -7.37
CA PRO A 17 4.93 5.37 -7.81
C PRO A 17 4.87 5.40 -9.33
N CYS A 18 4.30 4.37 -9.95
CA CYS A 18 4.24 4.29 -11.41
C CYS A 18 2.93 3.66 -11.88
N LEU A 19 2.76 3.63 -13.18
CA LEU A 19 1.49 3.23 -13.78
C LEU A 19 1.07 1.82 -13.36
N HIS A 20 1.99 0.88 -13.25
CA HIS A 20 1.60 -0.47 -12.87
C HIS A 20 1.11 -0.55 -11.42
N HIS A 21 1.54 0.34 -10.54
CA HIS A 21 0.95 0.44 -9.20
C HIS A 21 -0.51 0.84 -9.29
N LEU A 22 -0.83 1.82 -10.14
CA LEU A 22 -2.21 2.24 -10.34
C LEU A 22 -3.06 1.11 -10.91
N GLU A 23 -2.54 0.36 -11.87
CA GLU A 23 -3.22 -0.80 -12.43
C GLU A 23 -3.47 -1.87 -11.37
N PHE A 24 -2.49 -2.09 -10.50
CA PHE A 24 -2.64 -3.02 -9.39
C PHE A 24 -3.74 -2.56 -8.42
N PHE A 25 -3.77 -1.27 -8.09
CA PHE A 25 -4.84 -0.74 -7.24
C PHE A 25 -6.21 -1.00 -7.85
N LYS A 26 -6.36 -0.78 -9.16
CA LYS A 26 -7.63 -1.06 -9.86
C LYS A 26 -8.01 -2.53 -9.77
N GLN A 27 -7.05 -3.44 -9.90
CA GLN A 27 -7.32 -4.86 -9.73
C GLN A 27 -7.80 -5.20 -8.33
N VAL A 28 -7.19 -4.59 -7.31
CA VAL A 28 -7.59 -4.79 -5.93
C VAL A 28 -9.00 -4.27 -5.69
N LEU A 29 -9.37 -3.13 -6.28
CA LEU A 29 -10.72 -2.58 -6.14
C LEU A 29 -11.78 -3.50 -6.73
N SER A 30 -11.44 -4.29 -7.74
CA SER A 30 -12.39 -5.21 -8.36
C SER A 30 -12.64 -6.48 -7.53
N SER A 31 -11.91 -6.67 -6.43
CA SER A 31 -12.02 -7.87 -5.60
C SER A 31 -13.20 -7.85 -4.62
N GLY A 32 -13.91 -6.73 -4.52
CA GLY A 32 -15.06 -6.62 -3.63
C GLY A 32 -14.80 -5.94 -2.30
N ILE A 33 -13.60 -5.40 -2.09
CA ILE A 33 -13.29 -4.61 -0.90
C ILE A 33 -14.09 -3.31 -0.90
N LYS A 34 -14.25 -2.70 0.26
CA LYS A 34 -15.01 -1.44 0.40
C LYS A 34 -14.10 -0.24 0.65
N GLU A 35 -12.89 -0.46 1.10
CA GLU A 35 -11.92 0.61 1.34
C GLU A 35 -10.51 0.10 1.10
N LEU A 36 -9.68 0.96 0.50
CA LEU A 36 -8.30 0.64 0.18
C LEU A 36 -7.39 1.28 1.24
N LEU A 37 -6.51 0.47 1.81
CA LEU A 37 -5.53 0.94 2.79
C LEU A 37 -4.13 0.81 2.20
N ILE A 38 -3.40 1.91 2.16
CA ILE A 38 -2.06 1.93 1.59
C ILE A 38 -1.06 2.29 2.68
N GLY A 39 -0.14 1.37 2.95
CA GLY A 39 0.99 1.61 3.83
C GLY A 39 2.25 1.89 3.02
N ILE A 40 2.84 3.06 3.20
CA ILE A 40 4.09 3.43 2.57
C ILE A 40 5.21 3.08 3.52
N GLY A 41 6.01 2.08 3.16
CA GLY A 41 7.15 1.68 3.97
C GLY A 41 8.23 2.75 3.94
N ASP A 42 8.71 3.16 5.12
CA ASP A 42 9.73 4.19 5.26
C ASP A 42 10.97 3.56 5.91
N SER A 43 12.06 3.48 5.15
CA SER A 43 13.31 2.95 5.67
C SER A 43 14.08 3.97 6.52
N GLY A 44 13.70 5.26 6.43
CA GLY A 44 14.42 6.33 7.08
C GLY A 44 15.73 6.71 6.38
N ILE A 45 16.04 6.08 5.26
CA ILE A 45 17.31 6.28 4.54
C ILE A 45 17.00 6.64 3.09
N ILE A 46 17.64 7.68 2.59
CA ILE A 46 17.60 8.05 1.17
C ILE A 46 18.85 7.47 0.50
N ASP A 47 18.64 6.65 -0.52
CA ASP A 47 19.72 6.02 -1.27
C ASP A 47 19.28 5.76 -2.72
N ASP A 48 20.04 4.98 -3.46
CA ASP A 48 19.74 4.71 -4.87
C ASP A 48 18.44 3.91 -5.06
N LYS A 49 18.05 3.13 -4.07
CA LYS A 49 16.81 2.32 -4.13
C LYS A 49 15.61 3.06 -3.53
N ASN A 50 15.85 3.95 -2.58
CA ASN A 50 14.84 4.74 -1.91
C ASN A 50 15.19 6.21 -2.04
N PHE A 51 15.03 6.75 -3.26
CA PHE A 51 15.48 8.12 -3.56
C PHE A 51 14.43 9.17 -3.22
N LEU A 52 13.21 8.75 -2.89
CA LEU A 52 12.14 9.64 -2.45
C LEU A 52 11.87 9.45 -0.96
N THR A 53 11.51 10.52 -0.27
CA THR A 53 10.98 10.39 1.08
C THR A 53 9.58 9.79 1.04
N ALA A 54 9.14 9.19 2.14
CA ALA A 54 7.79 8.66 2.22
C ALA A 54 6.73 9.76 2.02
N ALA A 55 7.01 10.97 2.50
CA ALA A 55 6.11 12.10 2.28
C ALA A 55 6.01 12.49 0.81
N GLN A 56 7.11 12.44 0.06
CA GLN A 56 7.09 12.69 -1.38
C GLN A 56 6.29 11.61 -2.11
N VAL A 57 6.47 10.35 -1.72
CA VAL A 57 5.71 9.24 -2.29
C VAL A 57 4.22 9.44 -2.04
N LYS A 58 3.84 9.79 -0.82
CA LYS A 58 2.44 10.04 -0.49
C LYS A 58 1.85 11.14 -1.37
N ASN A 59 2.58 12.24 -1.54
CA ASN A 59 2.12 13.37 -2.35
C ASN A 59 1.96 13.01 -3.82
N LEU A 60 2.75 12.06 -4.33
CA LEU A 60 2.61 11.56 -5.69
C LEU A 60 1.44 10.60 -5.85
N LEU A 61 1.12 9.83 -4.81
CA LEU A 61 0.03 8.86 -4.86
C LEU A 61 -1.36 9.50 -4.77
N ILE A 62 -1.50 10.54 -3.95
CA ILE A 62 -2.81 11.12 -3.64
C ILE A 62 -3.60 11.53 -4.88
N PRO A 63 -3.05 12.29 -5.86
CA PRO A 63 -3.84 12.66 -7.04
C PRO A 63 -4.34 11.46 -7.84
N ASN A 64 -3.52 10.41 -7.92
CA ASN A 64 -3.90 9.20 -8.65
C ASN A 64 -4.97 8.41 -7.91
N LEU A 65 -4.89 8.34 -6.58
CA LEU A 65 -5.90 7.67 -5.78
C LEU A 65 -7.22 8.42 -5.80
N ASP A 66 -7.17 9.76 -5.77
CA ASP A 66 -8.38 10.58 -5.85
C ASP A 66 -9.15 10.33 -7.16
N GLN A 67 -8.45 10.06 -8.25
CA GLN A 67 -9.08 9.76 -9.54
C GLN A 67 -9.83 8.44 -9.55
N LEU A 68 -9.55 7.53 -8.63
CA LEU A 68 -10.23 6.24 -8.56
C LEU A 68 -11.65 6.35 -8.00
N ASN A 69 -12.00 7.47 -7.38
CA ASN A 69 -13.32 7.66 -6.75
C ASN A 69 -13.70 6.52 -5.80
N PHE A 70 -12.76 6.11 -4.98
CA PHE A 70 -12.92 4.98 -4.08
C PHE A 70 -12.36 5.35 -2.70
N PRO A 71 -13.00 4.96 -1.59
CA PRO A 71 -12.48 5.29 -0.27
C PRO A 71 -11.10 4.68 -0.04
N TYR A 72 -10.18 5.48 0.45
CA TYR A 72 -8.82 5.01 0.75
C TYR A 72 -8.24 5.74 1.95
N GLN A 73 -7.23 5.12 2.56
CA GLN A 73 -6.39 5.74 3.58
C GLN A 73 -4.94 5.49 3.21
N ILE A 74 -4.07 6.43 3.52
CA ILE A 74 -2.63 6.30 3.35
C ILE A 74 -1.96 6.55 4.69
N GLN A 75 -1.06 5.65 5.08
CA GLN A 75 -0.23 5.81 6.26
C GLN A 75 1.24 5.58 5.90
N ILE A 76 2.11 6.36 6.51
CA ILE A 76 3.55 6.15 6.41
C ILE A 76 3.95 5.23 7.56
N ILE A 77 4.57 4.11 7.23
CA ILE A 77 4.89 3.07 8.21
C ILE A 77 6.40 2.96 8.34
N PRO A 78 6.98 3.43 9.45
CA PRO A 78 8.41 3.30 9.67
C PRO A 78 8.83 1.84 9.75
N ASP A 79 9.99 1.53 9.18
CA ASP A 79 10.57 0.20 9.27
C ASP A 79 11.11 -0.04 10.69
N ILE A 80 10.70 -1.13 11.29
CA ILE A 80 11.16 -1.51 12.64
C ILE A 80 12.29 -2.52 12.61
N HIS A 81 12.72 -2.94 11.42
CA HIS A 81 13.79 -3.94 11.23
C HIS A 81 13.56 -5.22 12.04
N ASN A 82 12.30 -5.60 12.21
CA ASN A 82 11.90 -6.78 12.94
C ASN A 82 10.77 -7.49 12.19
N PRO A 83 11.10 -8.30 11.16
CA PRO A 83 10.08 -8.93 10.33
C PRO A 83 9.00 -9.70 11.09
N PRO A 84 9.31 -10.47 12.16
CA PRO A 84 8.26 -11.18 12.87
C PRO A 84 7.21 -10.28 13.52
N LYS A 85 7.55 -9.03 13.83
CA LYS A 85 6.63 -8.09 14.47
C LYS A 85 6.02 -7.09 13.52
N TYR A 86 6.40 -7.15 12.24
CA TYR A 86 6.01 -6.12 11.28
C TYR A 86 4.50 -6.09 11.03
N ALA A 87 3.87 -7.25 10.96
CA ALA A 87 2.43 -7.33 10.71
C ALA A 87 1.63 -6.62 11.81
N ASN A 88 1.97 -6.86 13.09
CA ASN A 88 1.32 -6.18 14.19
C ASN A 88 1.61 -4.69 14.19
N HIS A 89 2.85 -4.31 13.83
CA HIS A 89 3.24 -2.92 13.70
C HIS A 89 2.38 -2.19 12.66
N VAL A 90 2.22 -2.79 11.49
CA VAL A 90 1.39 -2.22 10.42
C VAL A 90 -0.06 -2.03 10.90
N MET A 91 -0.60 -3.01 11.60
CA MET A 91 -1.99 -2.97 12.06
C MET A 91 -2.23 -1.84 13.06
N THR A 92 -1.20 -1.34 13.76
CA THR A 92 -1.38 -0.21 14.67
C THR A 92 -1.64 1.11 13.94
N PHE A 93 -1.33 1.21 12.66
CA PHE A 93 -1.54 2.43 11.87
C PHE A 93 -2.95 2.52 11.27
N PHE A 94 -3.70 1.42 11.28
CA PHE A 94 -5.05 1.37 10.73
C PHE A 94 -5.98 0.81 11.81
N SER A 95 -6.67 1.68 12.52
CA SER A 95 -7.39 1.32 13.74
C SER A 95 -8.59 0.39 13.53
N GLN A 96 -9.06 0.25 12.30
CA GLN A 96 -10.30 -0.47 11.98
C GLN A 96 -10.06 -1.89 11.47
N ILE A 97 -8.81 -2.30 11.31
CA ILE A 97 -8.49 -3.57 10.66
C ILE A 97 -8.23 -4.68 11.66
N ASN A 98 -8.57 -5.89 11.23
CA ASN A 98 -8.22 -7.12 11.90
C ASN A 98 -8.11 -8.25 10.85
N GLU A 99 -7.74 -9.44 11.28
CA GLU A 99 -7.54 -10.56 10.37
C GLU A 99 -8.81 -10.99 9.65
N SER A 100 -9.97 -10.76 10.26
CA SER A 100 -11.24 -11.21 9.69
C SER A 100 -11.85 -10.25 8.67
N ASN A 101 -11.43 -8.98 8.66
CA ASN A 101 -12.01 -7.96 7.77
C ASN A 101 -11.02 -7.36 6.77
N THR A 102 -9.78 -7.82 6.75
CA THR A 102 -8.73 -7.22 5.93
C THR A 102 -8.02 -8.31 5.13
N CYS A 103 -7.83 -8.05 3.84
CA CYS A 103 -7.04 -8.89 2.97
C CYS A 103 -5.78 -8.13 2.54
N LEU A 104 -4.63 -8.75 2.71
CA LEU A 104 -3.36 -8.21 2.23
C LEU A 104 -3.17 -8.59 0.77
N PHE A 105 -2.99 -7.60 -0.08
CA PHE A 105 -2.71 -7.80 -1.50
C PHE A 105 -1.24 -7.50 -1.76
N THR A 106 -0.59 -8.41 -2.46
CA THR A 106 0.80 -8.24 -2.84
C THR A 106 0.92 -8.28 -4.35
N GLU A 107 1.78 -7.42 -4.89
CA GLU A 107 2.08 -7.39 -6.30
C GLU A 107 3.39 -8.13 -6.56
N ILE A 108 3.36 -9.06 -7.52
CA ILE A 108 4.59 -9.68 -8.00
C ILE A 108 5.08 -8.83 -9.17
N ILE A 109 6.09 -8.00 -8.89
CA ILE A 109 6.71 -7.17 -9.91
C ILE A 109 7.78 -8.01 -10.58
N THR A 110 7.56 -8.36 -11.85
CA THR A 110 8.63 -8.96 -12.63
C THR A 110 9.58 -7.87 -13.10
N PRO A 111 10.91 -8.05 -12.94
CA PRO A 111 11.87 -7.00 -13.29
C PRO A 111 11.86 -6.60 -14.77
N LEU A 112 11.21 -7.39 -15.63
CA LEU A 112 11.16 -7.14 -17.06
C LEU A 112 10.19 -6.02 -17.46
N ILE A 113 9.39 -5.51 -16.53
CA ILE A 113 8.41 -4.47 -16.83
C ILE A 113 8.87 -3.13 -16.26
N VAL A 114 10.15 -3.01 -16.09
CA VAL A 114 10.72 -1.70 -15.74
C VAL A 114 10.78 -0.88 -17.03
N LEU A 115 9.90 0.05 -17.12
CA LEU A 115 9.90 1.01 -18.20
C LEU A 115 10.93 2.11 -17.93
#